data_3586eb9fa3a5f56dd6f9da0c12858984
#
_entry.id   3586eb9fa3a5f56dd6f9da0c12858984
#
_cell.length_a   1.000
_cell.length_b   1.000
_cell.length_c   1.000
_cell.angle_alpha   90.00
_cell.angle_beta   90.00
_cell.angle_gamma   90.00
#
_symmetry.space_group_name_H-M   'P 1'
#
loop_
_entity.id
_entity.type
_entity.pdbx_description
1 polymer ?
#
loop_
_entity_poly.entity_id
_entity_poly.type
_entity_poly.pdbx_seq_one_letter_code
_entity_poly.pdbx_strand_id
1 'polypeptide(L)'
;MKKFTGRYTTNTAKALKGSERILCQVSEDGTIYICNGFLLCTMNAPEYAATVQPLTCCEPGAWTFDKDGKHEDEAHKLDLVKLFADTVRDTADAAPLARAPFTVQAKKAPAACYYNADADFAAIYDTKFIDALHPAAQLRTTSAISAALAYINNEPFAVVMPIRAEPNAARAIKAFFTEAAEDNTKTGEADKLRAELAQAQEEAAALRGDLYRAANEIDELKAKLAELHETKTEQPAEQKP
;
A
#
# COMPACT_ATOMS: atom_id res chain seq x y z
N MET A 1 -18.16 2.48 -3.04
CA MET A 1 -16.73 2.86 -3.02
C MET A 1 -16.22 2.73 -1.60
N LYS A 2 -15.13 1.97 -1.37
CA LYS A 2 -14.47 1.93 -0.06
C LYS A 2 -13.86 3.31 0.19
N LYS A 3 -14.24 3.99 1.27
CA LYS A 3 -13.59 5.24 1.69
C LYS A 3 -12.27 4.88 2.38
N PHE A 4 -11.20 5.54 2.00
CA PHE A 4 -9.89 5.39 2.62
C PHE A 4 -9.64 6.52 3.60
N THR A 5 -9.01 6.18 4.71
CA THR A 5 -8.53 7.12 5.72
C THR A 5 -7.04 6.85 5.91
N GLY A 6 -6.21 7.47 5.07
CA GLY A 6 -4.78 7.21 5.08
C GLY A 6 -4.43 5.77 4.68
N ARG A 7 -3.73 5.04 5.56
CA ARG A 7 -3.23 3.67 5.34
C ARG A 7 -4.27 2.57 5.55
N TYR A 8 -5.50 2.93 5.95
CA TYR A 8 -6.55 2.01 6.38
C TYR A 8 -7.85 2.19 5.59
N THR A 9 -8.74 1.21 5.67
CA THR A 9 -10.08 1.27 5.10
C THR A 9 -11.13 1.47 6.19
N THR A 10 -12.36 1.81 5.81
CA THR A 10 -13.50 1.88 6.74
C THR A 10 -13.83 0.53 7.41
N ASN A 11 -13.24 -0.58 6.93
CA ASN A 11 -13.43 -1.91 7.53
C ASN A 11 -12.52 -2.14 8.74
N THR A 12 -11.51 -1.30 8.99
CA THR A 12 -10.53 -1.52 10.06
C THR A 12 -11.17 -1.57 11.45
N ALA A 13 -12.08 -0.65 11.74
CA ALA A 13 -12.83 -0.68 13.00
C ALA A 13 -13.60 -2.00 13.17
N LYS A 14 -14.27 -2.48 12.12
CA LYS A 14 -15.00 -3.75 12.13
C LYS A 14 -14.05 -4.93 12.29
N ALA A 15 -12.88 -4.89 11.67
CA ALA A 15 -11.87 -5.93 11.78
C ALA A 15 -11.32 -6.02 13.21
N LEU A 16 -11.02 -4.89 13.83
CA LEU A 16 -10.52 -4.82 15.21
C LEU A 16 -11.58 -5.25 16.24
N LYS A 17 -12.81 -4.74 16.13
CA LYS A 17 -13.92 -5.06 17.02
C LYS A 17 -14.42 -6.51 16.95
N GLY A 18 -13.95 -7.31 16.00
CA GLY A 18 -14.32 -8.71 15.87
C GLY A 18 -13.68 -9.65 16.89
N SER A 19 -12.89 -9.17 17.84
CA SER A 19 -12.28 -9.91 18.94
C SER A 19 -12.91 -9.53 20.27
N GLU A 20 -12.79 -10.43 21.24
CA GLU A 20 -13.32 -10.19 22.59
C GLU A 20 -12.60 -9.03 23.29
N ARG A 21 -11.31 -8.87 23.01
CA ARG A 21 -10.46 -7.82 23.59
C ARG A 21 -9.68 -7.08 22.52
N ILE A 22 -9.51 -5.80 22.76
CA ILE A 22 -8.67 -4.90 21.96
C ILE A 22 -7.64 -4.30 22.89
N LEU A 23 -6.37 -4.43 22.53
CA LEU A 23 -5.25 -3.83 23.23
C LEU A 23 -4.88 -2.53 22.54
N CYS A 24 -4.65 -1.47 23.28
CA CYS A 24 -4.20 -0.19 22.79
C CYS A 24 -2.98 0.26 23.62
N GLN A 25 -1.93 0.70 22.94
CA GLN A 25 -0.77 1.31 23.56
C GLN A 25 -0.45 2.61 22.83
N VAL A 26 -0.32 3.69 23.58
CA VAL A 26 0.06 4.99 23.03
C VAL A 26 1.47 5.28 23.50
N SER A 27 2.39 5.47 22.54
CA SER A 27 3.78 5.80 22.81
C SER A 27 3.96 7.29 23.14
N GLU A 28 5.11 7.65 23.66
CA GLU A 28 5.43 9.03 24.04
C GLU A 28 5.42 10.01 22.86
N ASP A 29 5.71 9.51 21.63
CA ASP A 29 5.63 10.29 20.38
C ASP A 29 4.21 10.45 19.85
N GLY A 30 3.21 9.93 20.55
CA GLY A 30 1.81 10.00 20.18
C GLY A 30 1.37 8.96 19.13
N THR A 31 2.21 8.00 18.77
CA THR A 31 1.82 6.88 17.90
C THR A 31 0.92 5.93 18.67
N ILE A 32 -0.22 5.59 18.07
CA ILE A 32 -1.24 4.71 18.66
C ILE A 32 -1.09 3.31 18.03
N TYR A 33 -0.86 2.31 18.87
CA TYR A 33 -0.78 0.90 18.52
C TYR A 33 -2.05 0.20 18.97
N ILE A 34 -2.77 -0.43 18.05
CA ILE A 34 -4.03 -1.14 18.35
C ILE A 34 -3.93 -2.56 17.87
N CYS A 35 -4.21 -3.52 18.75
CA CYS A 35 -4.08 -4.95 18.45
C CYS A 35 -5.29 -5.72 18.98
N ASN A 36 -5.79 -6.67 18.16
CA ASN A 36 -6.83 -7.61 18.59
C ASN A 36 -6.36 -9.08 18.59
N GLY A 37 -5.03 -9.28 18.60
CA GLY A 37 -4.41 -10.60 18.53
C GLY A 37 -4.19 -11.14 17.11
N PHE A 38 -4.86 -10.57 16.09
CA PHE A 38 -4.72 -10.99 14.68
C PHE A 38 -4.27 -9.86 13.77
N LEU A 39 -4.61 -8.64 14.12
CA LEU A 39 -4.23 -7.42 13.42
C LEU A 39 -3.69 -6.43 14.43
N LEU A 40 -2.48 -5.93 14.22
CA LEU A 40 -1.90 -4.79 14.93
C LEU A 40 -1.75 -3.65 13.95
N CYS A 41 -2.31 -2.50 14.28
CA CYS A 41 -2.25 -1.27 13.49
C CYS A 41 -1.45 -0.20 14.22
N THR A 42 -0.63 0.56 13.49
CA THR A 42 -0.03 1.81 13.99
C THR A 42 -0.75 2.99 13.37
N MET A 43 -1.21 3.93 14.18
CA MET A 43 -2.01 5.08 13.73
C MET A 43 -1.51 6.36 14.38
N ASN A 44 -1.59 7.46 13.65
CA ASN A 44 -1.57 8.78 14.28
C ASN A 44 -2.97 9.17 14.78
N ALA A 45 -3.08 10.22 15.57
CA ALA A 45 -4.36 10.64 16.15
C ALA A 45 -5.46 10.92 15.10
N PRO A 46 -5.20 11.60 13.96
CA PRO A 46 -6.17 11.76 12.88
C PRO A 46 -6.64 10.44 12.24
N GLU A 47 -5.72 9.51 11.97
CA GLU A 47 -6.07 8.17 11.43
C GLU A 47 -6.93 7.38 12.42
N TYR A 48 -6.56 7.44 13.69
CA TYR A 48 -7.30 6.79 14.75
C TYR A 48 -8.73 7.33 14.86
N ALA A 49 -8.90 8.65 14.95
CA ALA A 49 -10.19 9.29 15.03
C ALA A 49 -11.09 8.97 13.83
N ALA A 50 -10.51 8.94 12.62
CA ALA A 50 -11.23 8.66 11.39
C ALA A 50 -11.59 7.19 11.19
N THR A 51 -10.81 6.26 11.80
CA THR A 51 -10.86 4.83 11.46
C THR A 51 -11.49 3.99 12.58
N VAL A 52 -11.18 4.28 13.84
CA VAL A 52 -11.50 3.39 14.97
C VAL A 52 -12.50 3.99 15.96
N GLN A 53 -12.96 5.22 15.72
CA GLN A 53 -13.93 5.85 16.62
C GLN A 53 -15.08 4.90 17.01
N PRO A 54 -15.40 4.68 18.30
CA PRO A 54 -15.14 5.51 19.47
C PRO A 54 -14.21 4.86 20.52
N LEU A 55 -13.09 4.28 20.16
CA LEU A 55 -12.09 3.91 21.17
C LEU A 55 -11.48 5.23 21.68
N THR A 56 -11.58 5.51 22.95
CA THR A 56 -11.44 6.88 23.48
C THR A 56 -10.12 7.15 24.20
N CYS A 57 -9.15 6.24 24.16
CA CYS A 57 -7.88 6.45 24.83
C CYS A 57 -6.85 7.06 23.88
N CYS A 58 -6.48 8.32 24.11
CA CYS A 58 -5.37 9.02 23.45
C CYS A 58 -4.27 9.42 24.43
N GLU A 59 -4.31 8.94 25.66
CA GLU A 59 -3.27 9.19 26.66
C GLU A 59 -2.15 8.16 26.54
N PRO A 60 -0.88 8.53 26.78
CA PRO A 60 0.22 7.58 26.85
C PRO A 60 -0.06 6.45 27.84
N GLY A 61 0.30 5.23 27.48
CA GLY A 61 0.07 4.05 28.32
C GLY A 61 -0.41 2.84 27.56
N ALA A 62 -0.73 1.78 28.31
CA ALA A 62 -1.21 0.52 27.77
C ALA A 62 -2.60 0.21 28.33
N TRP A 63 -3.58 0.07 27.44
CA TRP A 63 -5.00 -0.02 27.77
C TRP A 63 -5.62 -1.27 27.17
N THR A 64 -6.60 -1.84 27.86
CA THR A 64 -7.42 -2.94 27.35
C THR A 64 -8.87 -2.47 27.17
N PHE A 65 -9.47 -2.84 26.05
CA PHE A 65 -10.87 -2.56 25.75
C PHE A 65 -11.61 -3.84 25.39
N ASP A 66 -12.89 -3.90 25.75
CA ASP A 66 -13.77 -4.96 25.27
C ASP A 66 -14.13 -4.76 23.77
N LYS A 67 -14.87 -5.71 23.21
CA LYS A 67 -15.33 -5.67 21.82
C LYS A 67 -16.20 -4.45 21.46
N ASP A 68 -16.83 -3.83 22.47
CA ASP A 68 -17.70 -2.67 22.33
C ASP A 68 -16.94 -1.36 22.54
N GLY A 69 -15.62 -1.44 22.83
CA GLY A 69 -14.74 -0.31 23.06
C GLY A 69 -14.84 0.26 24.46
N LYS A 70 -15.37 -0.51 25.42
CA LYS A 70 -15.35 -0.12 26.83
C LYS A 70 -13.99 -0.40 27.42
N HIS A 71 -13.48 0.59 28.12
CA HIS A 71 -12.21 0.49 28.84
C HIS A 71 -12.32 -0.55 29.97
N GLU A 72 -11.32 -1.44 30.05
CA GLU A 72 -11.13 -2.34 31.20
C GLU A 72 -10.14 -1.71 32.18
N ASP A 73 -10.35 -1.95 33.47
CA ASP A 73 -9.52 -1.35 34.55
C ASP A 73 -8.08 -1.88 34.59
N GLU A 74 -7.78 -2.95 33.86
CA GLU A 74 -6.46 -3.55 33.80
C GLU A 74 -5.69 -3.14 32.55
N ALA A 75 -4.47 -2.62 32.74
CA ALA A 75 -3.51 -2.44 31.67
C ALA A 75 -3.01 -3.80 31.15
N HIS A 76 -2.86 -3.95 29.85
CA HIS A 76 -2.23 -5.14 29.30
C HIS A 76 -0.71 -5.14 29.51
N LYS A 77 -0.13 -6.34 29.57
CA LYS A 77 1.32 -6.54 29.77
C LYS A 77 2.09 -6.70 28.45
N LEU A 78 1.39 -6.77 27.31
CA LEU A 78 2.01 -6.93 26.01
C LEU A 78 2.55 -5.58 25.54
N ASP A 79 3.84 -5.51 25.22
CA ASP A 79 4.45 -4.33 24.63
C ASP A 79 4.22 -4.34 23.11
N LEU A 80 3.22 -3.58 22.66
CA LEU A 80 2.84 -3.49 21.26
C LEU A 80 3.88 -2.72 20.42
N VAL A 81 4.55 -1.75 21.02
CA VAL A 81 5.63 -0.98 20.38
C VAL A 81 6.78 -1.91 20.05
N LYS A 82 7.22 -2.68 21.04
CA LYS A 82 8.28 -3.68 20.87
C LYS A 82 7.89 -4.76 19.86
N LEU A 83 6.67 -5.29 19.96
CA LEU A 83 6.17 -6.30 19.01
C LEU A 83 6.21 -5.80 17.57
N PHE A 84 5.78 -4.57 17.34
CA PHE A 84 5.84 -3.94 16.02
C PHE A 84 7.29 -3.77 15.54
N ALA A 85 8.15 -3.19 16.38
CA ALA A 85 9.56 -2.97 16.06
C ALA A 85 10.32 -4.27 15.78
N ASP A 86 10.06 -5.34 16.55
CA ASP A 86 10.65 -6.66 16.33
C ASP A 86 10.19 -7.23 14.99
N THR A 87 8.90 -7.09 14.65
CA THR A 87 8.38 -7.55 13.33
C THR A 87 8.99 -6.76 12.19
N VAL A 88 9.18 -5.44 12.32
CA VAL A 88 9.88 -4.61 11.33
C VAL A 88 11.29 -5.11 11.10
N ARG A 89 12.05 -5.35 12.17
CA ARG A 89 13.42 -5.87 12.07
C ARG A 89 13.45 -7.24 11.39
N ASP A 90 12.58 -8.16 11.82
CA ASP A 90 12.58 -9.54 11.36
C ASP A 90 12.15 -9.68 9.90
N THR A 91 11.40 -8.71 9.35
CA THR A 91 10.93 -8.71 7.96
C THR A 91 11.67 -7.73 7.04
N ALA A 92 12.73 -7.06 7.55
CA ALA A 92 13.43 -6.01 6.80
C ALA A 92 13.92 -6.47 5.43
N ASP A 93 14.52 -7.67 5.36
CA ASP A 93 15.08 -8.25 4.14
C ASP A 93 14.10 -9.19 3.42
N ALA A 94 12.87 -9.36 3.93
CA ALA A 94 11.91 -10.26 3.33
C ALA A 94 11.32 -9.67 2.02
N ALA A 95 11.27 -10.50 0.98
CA ALA A 95 10.64 -10.12 -0.28
C ALA A 95 9.13 -9.91 -0.11
N PRO A 96 8.53 -8.99 -0.89
CA PRO A 96 7.09 -8.81 -0.91
C PRO A 96 6.37 -10.09 -1.34
N LEU A 97 5.25 -10.38 -0.69
CA LEU A 97 4.40 -11.51 -1.07
C LEU A 97 3.56 -11.17 -2.31
N ALA A 98 3.53 -12.07 -3.27
CA ALA A 98 2.61 -12.00 -4.40
C ALA A 98 1.21 -12.47 -3.95
N ARG A 99 0.17 -11.66 -4.24
CA ARG A 99 -1.23 -12.00 -3.93
C ARG A 99 -1.86 -12.78 -5.06
N ALA A 100 -2.46 -13.94 -4.76
CA ALA A 100 -3.28 -14.67 -5.71
C ALA A 100 -4.62 -13.97 -5.97
N PRO A 101 -5.20 -14.08 -7.17
CA PRO A 101 -6.50 -13.49 -7.50
C PRO A 101 -7.69 -14.24 -6.89
N PHE A 102 -7.45 -15.33 -6.21
CA PHE A 102 -8.47 -16.17 -5.59
C PHE A 102 -8.31 -16.22 -4.06
N THR A 103 -9.35 -16.71 -3.41
CA THR A 103 -9.36 -17.00 -1.96
C THR A 103 -9.60 -18.50 -1.74
N VAL A 104 -9.13 -19.00 -0.61
CA VAL A 104 -9.45 -20.37 -0.15
C VAL A 104 -10.39 -20.30 1.04
N GLN A 105 -11.21 -21.33 1.22
CA GLN A 105 -12.04 -21.44 2.42
C GLN A 105 -11.17 -21.97 3.56
N ALA A 106 -10.91 -21.13 4.56
CA ALA A 106 -10.36 -21.56 5.82
C ALA A 106 -11.50 -21.99 6.79
N LYS A 107 -11.17 -22.58 7.93
CA LYS A 107 -12.15 -23.19 8.85
C LYS A 107 -13.39 -22.32 9.15
N LYS A 108 -13.26 -21.02 9.23
CA LYS A 108 -14.35 -20.10 9.65
C LYS A 108 -14.62 -18.95 8.68
N ALA A 109 -13.70 -18.66 7.77
CA ALA A 109 -13.79 -17.49 6.89
C ALA A 109 -13.00 -17.71 5.60
N PRO A 110 -13.30 -16.96 4.52
CA PRO A 110 -12.45 -16.92 3.35
C PRO A 110 -11.10 -16.31 3.69
N ALA A 111 -10.04 -16.89 3.12
CA ALA A 111 -8.67 -16.43 3.32
C ALA A 111 -8.04 -16.00 2.00
N ALA A 112 -7.37 -14.86 2.01
CA ALA A 112 -6.57 -14.36 0.91
C ALA A 112 -5.26 -15.16 0.83
N CYS A 113 -4.89 -15.54 -0.39
CA CYS A 113 -3.74 -16.39 -0.69
C CYS A 113 -2.55 -15.55 -1.13
N TYR A 114 -1.39 -15.88 -0.61
CA TYR A 114 -0.14 -15.21 -0.92
C TYR A 114 0.99 -16.22 -1.12
N TYR A 115 1.98 -15.84 -1.92
CA TYR A 115 3.14 -16.66 -2.20
C TYR A 115 4.42 -15.83 -2.13
N ASN A 116 5.47 -16.41 -1.57
CA ASN A 116 6.82 -15.90 -1.62
C ASN A 116 7.64 -16.77 -2.57
N ALA A 117 8.04 -16.22 -3.72
CA ALA A 117 8.79 -16.94 -4.73
C ALA A 117 10.23 -17.21 -4.29
N ASP A 118 10.86 -16.30 -3.55
CA ASP A 118 12.25 -16.40 -3.16
C ASP A 118 12.47 -17.49 -2.08
N ALA A 119 11.54 -17.58 -1.13
CA ALA A 119 11.60 -18.52 -0.03
C ALA A 119 10.68 -19.75 -0.22
N ASP A 120 10.00 -19.85 -1.37
CA ASP A 120 9.14 -20.95 -1.81
C ASP A 120 8.09 -21.41 -0.79
N PHE A 121 7.34 -20.45 -0.26
CA PHE A 121 6.23 -20.78 0.64
C PHE A 121 4.92 -20.05 0.30
N ALA A 122 3.80 -20.68 0.63
CA ALA A 122 2.47 -20.07 0.57
C ALA A 122 1.99 -19.68 1.97
N ALA A 123 1.39 -18.49 2.09
CA ALA A 123 0.76 -18.00 3.31
C ALA A 123 -0.68 -17.59 3.04
N ILE A 124 -1.56 -17.76 4.02
CA ILE A 124 -2.97 -17.31 3.92
C ILE A 124 -3.33 -16.42 5.10
N TYR A 125 -4.14 -15.41 4.81
CA TYR A 125 -4.60 -14.42 5.79
C TYR A 125 -6.11 -14.26 5.69
N ASP A 126 -6.79 -14.10 6.82
CA ASP A 126 -8.23 -13.80 6.83
C ASP A 126 -8.50 -12.54 5.99
N THR A 127 -9.39 -12.66 5.00
CA THR A 127 -9.78 -11.55 4.13
C THR A 127 -10.27 -10.34 4.91
N LYS A 128 -10.90 -10.55 6.07
CA LYS A 128 -11.36 -9.50 6.96
C LYS A 128 -10.22 -8.55 7.37
N PHE A 129 -9.03 -9.09 7.69
CA PHE A 129 -7.89 -8.27 8.09
C PHE A 129 -7.18 -7.66 6.88
N ILE A 130 -7.09 -8.39 5.77
CA ILE A 130 -6.54 -7.85 4.52
C ILE A 130 -7.41 -6.71 3.98
N ASP A 131 -8.73 -6.84 4.03
CA ASP A 131 -9.67 -5.80 3.60
C ASP A 131 -9.70 -4.56 4.53
N ALA A 132 -9.12 -4.66 5.72
CA ALA A 132 -8.90 -3.54 6.62
C ALA A 132 -7.74 -2.64 6.18
N LEU A 133 -6.78 -3.17 5.42
CA LEU A 133 -5.61 -2.45 4.92
C LEU A 133 -5.91 -1.73 3.62
N HIS A 134 -5.08 -0.72 3.30
CA HIS A 134 -5.14 -0.07 2.01
C HIS A 134 -4.85 -1.08 0.87
N PRO A 135 -5.57 -1.02 -0.28
CA PRO A 135 -5.39 -1.98 -1.38
C PRO A 135 -3.97 -2.03 -1.98
N ALA A 136 -3.23 -0.92 -1.89
CA ALA A 136 -1.84 -0.86 -2.32
C ALA A 136 -0.86 -1.38 -1.26
N ALA A 137 -1.33 -1.88 -0.11
CA ALA A 137 -0.46 -2.45 0.90
C ALA A 137 0.23 -3.71 0.39
N GLN A 138 1.53 -3.77 0.58
CA GLN A 138 2.36 -4.94 0.33
C GLN A 138 2.61 -5.67 1.64
N LEU A 139 2.55 -6.99 1.64
CA LEU A 139 2.88 -7.81 2.80
C LEU A 139 4.27 -8.40 2.64
N ARG A 140 5.03 -8.44 3.74
CA ARG A 140 6.33 -9.13 3.84
C ARG A 140 6.32 -10.02 5.07
N THR A 141 6.85 -11.23 4.94
CA THR A 141 7.02 -12.18 6.04
C THR A 141 8.16 -13.15 5.74
N THR A 142 8.72 -13.73 6.76
CA THR A 142 9.84 -14.67 6.66
C THR A 142 9.39 -16.13 6.51
N SER A 143 8.12 -16.46 6.80
CA SER A 143 7.62 -17.82 6.67
C SER A 143 6.08 -17.86 6.56
N ALA A 144 5.55 -19.01 6.19
CA ALA A 144 4.10 -19.25 6.08
C ALA A 144 3.31 -19.08 7.39
N ILE A 145 3.99 -19.13 8.53
CA ILE A 145 3.37 -19.08 9.87
C ILE A 145 3.80 -17.87 10.70
N SER A 146 4.74 -17.06 10.19
CA SER A 146 5.17 -15.83 10.83
C SER A 146 4.21 -14.69 10.53
N ALA A 147 4.10 -13.74 11.44
CA ALA A 147 3.34 -12.52 11.21
C ALA A 147 3.88 -11.78 9.98
N ALA A 148 2.96 -11.24 9.17
CA ALA A 148 3.35 -10.39 8.05
C ALA A 148 3.26 -8.93 8.44
N LEU A 149 4.25 -8.16 8.00
CA LEU A 149 4.26 -6.72 8.09
C LEU A 149 3.71 -6.10 6.81
N ALA A 150 2.75 -5.20 6.94
CA ALA A 150 2.16 -4.46 5.84
C ALA A 150 2.89 -3.13 5.63
N TYR A 151 3.25 -2.86 4.38
CA TYR A 151 3.93 -1.66 3.94
C TYR A 151 3.09 -0.88 2.94
N ILE A 152 3.19 0.43 2.98
CA ILE A 152 2.74 1.33 1.91
C ILE A 152 3.84 2.37 1.68
N ASN A 153 4.26 2.57 0.43
CA ASN A 153 5.38 3.46 0.08
C ASN A 153 6.67 3.18 0.88
N ASN A 154 6.96 1.90 1.14
CA ASN A 154 8.05 1.42 2.00
C ASN A 154 7.96 1.79 3.49
N GLU A 155 6.85 2.35 3.94
CA GLU A 155 6.59 2.61 5.35
C GLU A 155 5.79 1.46 5.97
N PRO A 156 6.28 0.80 7.03
CA PRO A 156 5.55 -0.23 7.75
C PRO A 156 4.42 0.39 8.56
N PHE A 157 3.24 -0.23 8.60
CA PHE A 157 2.11 0.34 9.33
C PHE A 157 1.17 -0.65 10.02
N ALA A 158 1.22 -1.93 9.66
CA ALA A 158 0.37 -2.93 10.31
C ALA A 158 1.03 -4.31 10.31
N VAL A 159 0.70 -5.12 11.29
CA VAL A 159 1.10 -6.54 11.38
C VAL A 159 -0.15 -7.39 11.28
N VAL A 160 -0.13 -8.42 10.42
CA VAL A 160 -1.24 -9.35 10.23
C VAL A 160 -0.78 -10.76 10.55
N MET A 161 -1.53 -11.45 11.40
CA MET A 161 -1.25 -12.85 11.72
C MET A 161 -1.77 -13.76 10.62
N PRO A 162 -0.98 -14.75 10.17
CA PRO A 162 -1.43 -15.73 9.19
C PRO A 162 -2.42 -16.72 9.82
N ILE A 163 -3.25 -17.30 8.97
CA ILE A 163 -4.01 -18.49 9.30
C ILE A 163 -3.17 -19.70 8.89
N ARG A 164 -3.17 -20.74 9.67
CA ARG A 164 -2.49 -21.99 9.29
C ARG A 164 -3.16 -22.59 8.05
N ALA A 165 -2.42 -22.63 6.95
CA ALA A 165 -2.89 -23.21 5.71
C ALA A 165 -2.99 -24.74 5.84
N GLU A 166 -4.07 -25.31 5.33
CA GLU A 166 -4.13 -26.76 5.08
C GLU A 166 -3.12 -27.13 3.99
N PRO A 167 -2.48 -28.31 4.06
CA PRO A 167 -1.44 -28.69 3.10
C PRO A 167 -1.87 -28.63 1.62
N ASN A 168 -3.16 -28.99 1.37
CA ASN A 168 -3.70 -28.92 0.02
C ASN A 168 -3.87 -27.48 -0.48
N ALA A 169 -4.27 -26.55 0.39
CA ALA A 169 -4.38 -25.15 0.05
C ALA A 169 -2.98 -24.54 -0.28
N ALA A 170 -1.99 -24.84 0.55
CA ALA A 170 -0.62 -24.37 0.32
C ALA A 170 -0.07 -24.89 -1.03
N ARG A 171 -0.32 -26.19 -1.34
CA ARG A 171 0.08 -26.80 -2.61
C ARG A 171 -0.62 -26.16 -3.80
N ALA A 172 -1.93 -25.91 -3.71
CA ALA A 172 -2.69 -25.26 -4.78
C ALA A 172 -2.22 -23.84 -5.07
N ILE A 173 -1.91 -23.07 -4.02
CA ILE A 173 -1.36 -21.72 -4.16
C ILE A 173 -0.01 -21.79 -4.87
N LYS A 174 0.89 -22.66 -4.42
CA LYS A 174 2.20 -22.83 -5.04
C LYS A 174 2.08 -23.23 -6.52
N ALA A 175 1.25 -24.22 -6.84
CA ALA A 175 1.02 -24.67 -8.22
C ALA A 175 0.58 -23.52 -9.12
N PHE A 176 -0.38 -22.70 -8.68
CA PHE A 176 -0.85 -21.55 -9.43
C PHE A 176 0.28 -20.59 -9.81
N PHE A 177 1.15 -20.23 -8.86
CA PHE A 177 2.25 -19.30 -9.14
C PHE A 177 3.37 -19.93 -9.97
N THR A 178 3.60 -21.24 -9.84
CA THR A 178 4.59 -21.98 -10.66
C THR A 178 4.10 -22.10 -12.11
N GLU A 179 2.84 -22.48 -12.34
CA GLU A 179 2.24 -22.56 -13.67
C GLU A 179 2.18 -21.17 -14.35
N ALA A 180 1.80 -20.11 -13.60
CA ALA A 180 1.81 -18.76 -14.12
C ALA A 180 3.23 -18.27 -14.48
N ALA A 181 4.25 -18.69 -13.76
CA ALA A 181 5.65 -18.39 -14.08
C ALA A 181 6.11 -19.14 -15.34
N GLU A 182 5.72 -20.42 -15.52
CA GLU A 182 6.02 -21.21 -16.71
C GLU A 182 5.30 -20.67 -17.96
N ASP A 183 4.04 -20.23 -17.84
CA ASP A 183 3.30 -19.62 -18.96
C ASP A 183 3.93 -18.29 -19.39
N ASN A 184 4.37 -17.47 -18.44
CA ASN A 184 5.08 -16.22 -18.73
C ASN A 184 6.45 -16.46 -19.40
N THR A 185 7.09 -17.61 -19.16
CA THR A 185 8.35 -17.96 -19.83
C THR A 185 8.11 -18.57 -21.22
N LYS A 186 6.96 -19.19 -21.46
CA LYS A 186 6.60 -19.81 -22.74
C LYS A 186 6.01 -18.83 -23.74
N THR A 187 5.46 -17.73 -23.31
CA THR A 187 4.86 -16.74 -24.22
C THR A 187 5.92 -15.69 -24.57
N GLY A 188 6.49 -15.80 -25.78
CA GLY A 188 7.25 -14.73 -26.45
C GLY A 188 6.43 -13.44 -26.63
N GLU A 189 5.22 -13.40 -26.09
CA GLU A 189 4.30 -12.26 -26.02
C GLU A 189 4.74 -11.23 -24.97
N ALA A 190 5.29 -11.66 -23.81
CA ALA A 190 5.84 -10.74 -22.84
C ALA A 190 7.11 -10.04 -23.34
N ASP A 191 7.96 -10.76 -24.09
CA ASP A 191 9.15 -10.17 -24.69
C ASP A 191 8.77 -9.29 -25.90
N LYS A 192 7.73 -9.66 -26.65
CA LYS A 192 7.17 -8.82 -27.70
C LYS A 192 6.56 -7.54 -27.13
N LEU A 193 5.76 -7.62 -26.07
CA LEU A 193 5.18 -6.44 -25.39
C LEU A 193 6.24 -5.55 -24.75
N ARG A 194 7.33 -6.13 -24.23
CA ARG A 194 8.48 -5.34 -23.73
C ARG A 194 9.19 -4.60 -24.85
N ALA A 195 9.38 -5.25 -26.00
CA ALA A 195 9.97 -4.62 -27.17
C ALA A 195 9.07 -3.51 -27.73
N GLU A 196 7.76 -3.74 -27.84
CA GLU A 196 6.78 -2.73 -28.24
C GLU A 196 6.73 -1.55 -27.26
N LEU A 197 6.79 -1.81 -25.95
CA LEU A 197 6.86 -0.77 -24.93
C LEU A 197 8.15 0.06 -25.05
N ALA A 198 9.29 -0.58 -25.24
CA ALA A 198 10.56 0.11 -25.42
C ALA A 198 10.54 1.00 -26.68
N GLN A 199 10.00 0.49 -27.78
CA GLN A 199 9.83 1.26 -29.01
C GLN A 199 8.89 2.46 -28.82
N ALA A 200 7.74 2.26 -28.16
CA ALA A 200 6.80 3.34 -27.86
C ALA A 200 7.40 4.40 -26.93
N GLN A 201 8.25 4.00 -25.99
CA GLN A 201 8.99 4.93 -25.13
C GLN A 201 10.01 5.76 -25.91
N GLU A 202 10.70 5.17 -26.88
CA GLU A 202 11.64 5.85 -27.76
C GLU A 202 10.93 6.85 -28.67
N GLU A 203 9.82 6.44 -29.28
CA GLU A 203 8.96 7.31 -30.09
C GLU A 203 8.40 8.48 -29.28
N ALA A 204 7.96 8.24 -28.05
CA ALA A 204 7.49 9.30 -27.15
C ALA A 204 8.61 10.27 -26.75
N ALA A 205 9.82 9.79 -26.58
CA ALA A 205 10.98 10.64 -26.31
C ALA A 205 11.34 11.51 -27.52
N ALA A 206 11.29 10.97 -28.73
CA ALA A 206 11.50 11.71 -29.96
C ALA A 206 10.45 12.81 -30.16
N LEU A 207 9.17 12.49 -29.99
CA LEU A 207 8.06 13.45 -30.07
C LEU A 207 8.18 14.58 -29.02
N ARG A 208 8.64 14.27 -27.80
CA ARG A 208 8.92 15.31 -26.79
C ARG A 208 10.04 16.25 -27.24
N GLY A 209 11.07 15.72 -27.89
CA GLY A 209 12.15 16.52 -28.48
C GLY A 209 11.66 17.46 -29.59
N ASP A 210 10.77 16.95 -30.45
CA ASP A 210 10.16 17.75 -31.53
C ASP A 210 9.24 18.85 -30.97
N LEU A 211 8.47 18.52 -29.94
CA LEU A 211 7.59 19.47 -29.26
C LEU A 211 8.39 20.61 -28.59
N TYR A 212 9.53 20.27 -27.99
CA TYR A 212 10.44 21.28 -27.40
C TYR A 212 11.05 22.18 -28.46
N ARG A 213 11.44 21.64 -29.62
CA ARG A 213 11.94 22.44 -30.76
C ARG A 213 10.88 23.38 -31.32
N ALA A 214 9.66 22.86 -31.51
CA ALA A 214 8.54 23.68 -31.99
C ALA A 214 8.16 24.79 -31.00
N ALA A 215 8.22 24.53 -29.69
CA ALA A 215 8.00 25.54 -28.66
C ALA A 215 9.03 26.67 -28.73
N ASN A 216 10.30 26.34 -28.88
CA ASN A 216 11.37 27.33 -29.05
C ASN A 216 11.20 28.17 -30.33
N GLU A 217 10.81 27.54 -31.45
CA GLU A 217 10.52 28.27 -32.70
C GLU A 217 9.34 29.25 -32.56
N ILE A 218 8.29 28.83 -31.82
CA ILE A 218 7.15 29.70 -31.51
C ILE A 218 7.58 30.90 -30.68
N ASP A 219 8.45 30.71 -29.71
CA ASP A 219 8.92 31.83 -28.88
C ASP A 219 9.86 32.77 -29.64
N GLU A 220 10.69 32.25 -30.56
CA GLU A 220 11.46 33.07 -31.46
C GLU A 220 10.57 33.89 -32.43
N LEU A 221 9.53 33.27 -32.97
CA LEU A 221 8.58 33.96 -33.86
C LEU A 221 7.79 35.04 -33.11
N LYS A 222 7.39 34.78 -31.86
CA LYS A 222 6.75 35.79 -31.01
C LYS A 222 7.68 36.99 -30.75
N ALA A 223 8.98 36.74 -30.47
CA ALA A 223 9.95 37.80 -30.28
C ALA A 223 10.12 38.67 -31.55
N LYS A 224 10.26 38.03 -32.73
CA LYS A 224 10.34 38.73 -34.01
C LYS A 224 9.07 39.54 -34.32
N LEU A 225 7.91 39.03 -33.94
CA LEU A 225 6.64 39.70 -34.14
C LEU A 225 6.50 40.94 -33.22
N ALA A 226 7.01 40.85 -32.00
CA ALA A 226 7.07 41.98 -31.07
C ALA A 226 7.99 43.10 -31.61
N GLU A 227 9.21 42.77 -32.13
CA GLU A 227 10.11 43.72 -32.73
C GLU A 227 9.51 44.42 -33.96
N LEU A 228 8.75 43.69 -34.81
CA LEU A 228 8.07 44.27 -35.95
C LEU A 228 6.92 45.19 -35.54
N HIS A 229 6.27 44.94 -34.44
CA HIS A 229 5.24 45.84 -33.90
C HIS A 229 5.81 47.11 -33.33
N GLU A 230 6.97 47.06 -32.65
CA GLU A 230 7.67 48.23 -32.14
C GLU A 230 8.17 49.13 -33.27
N THR A 231 8.76 48.54 -34.33
CA THR A 231 9.25 49.31 -35.50
C THR A 231 8.13 49.98 -36.31
N LYS A 232 6.90 49.41 -36.32
CA LYS A 232 5.74 50.05 -36.95
C LYS A 232 5.18 51.23 -36.18
N THR A 233 5.36 51.26 -34.87
CA THR A 233 4.83 52.31 -34.00
C THR A 233 5.75 53.57 -34.01
N GLU A 234 6.97 53.44 -34.46
CA GLU A 234 7.96 54.52 -34.51
C GLU A 234 8.01 55.30 -35.83
N GLN A 235 7.20 54.97 -36.86
CA GLN A 235 7.09 55.77 -38.05
C GLN A 235 6.21 57.01 -37.80
N PRO A 236 6.77 58.23 -37.77
CA PRO A 236 5.96 59.43 -37.61
C PRO A 236 5.09 59.65 -38.85
N ALA A 237 3.85 60.02 -38.60
CA ALA A 237 2.91 60.43 -39.64
C ALA A 237 3.51 61.59 -40.40
N GLU A 238 4.07 61.36 -41.61
CA GLU A 238 4.44 62.41 -42.52
C GLU A 238 3.20 63.21 -42.90
N GLN A 239 3.24 64.46 -42.56
CA GLN A 239 2.26 65.47 -42.88
C GLN A 239 2.07 65.56 -44.39
N LYS A 240 0.84 65.51 -44.85
CA LYS A 240 0.46 65.96 -46.18
C LYS A 240 0.17 67.47 -46.14
N PRO A 241 0.62 68.19 -47.16
CA PRO A 241 0.43 69.61 -47.27
C PRO A 241 -1.00 70.06 -47.53
#